data_a02c139095821b603948dd6767c04188
#
_entry.id   a02c139095821b603948dd6767c04188
#
_cell.length_a   1.000
_cell.length_b   1.000
_cell.length_c   1.000
_cell.angle_alpha   90.00
_cell.angle_beta   90.00
_cell.angle_gamma   90.00
#
_symmetry.space_group_name_H-M   'P 1'
#
loop_
_entity.id
_entity.type
_entity.pdbx_description
1 polymer ?
#
loop_
_entity_poly.entity_id
_entity_poly.type
_entity_poly.pdbx_seq_one_letter_code
_entity_poly.pdbx_strand_id
1 'polypeptide(L)'
;MKKQADITDPVVVGILEAATAEFAQYGLGGARLERIIANTHTSKRMVYYHFGSKEGLYQAVLEHVFADARFREDSFDLNLGTAKQALEKFVINVFDAFSDRPDFARLLTFENLSGALHIQGSELISKLNQRSLSYVEHILKRGQQEGSMRLDIVAIDLYMNIVGLCYYQVANRAGYVAGGFKALSAKNFSVDKFQMQRKRAVVETAARYAMLI
;
A
#
# COMPACT_ATOMS: atom_id res chain seq x y z
N MET A 1 3.14 11.11 29.08
CA MET A 1 2.23 10.38 28.17
C MET A 1 2.12 11.19 26.87
N LYS A 2 2.58 10.68 25.74
CA LYS A 2 2.33 11.32 24.43
C LYS A 2 0.82 11.17 24.14
N LYS A 3 0.14 12.31 23.94
CA LYS A 3 -1.25 12.28 23.47
C LYS A 3 -1.22 11.74 22.05
N GLN A 4 -1.82 10.59 21.80
CA GLN A 4 -1.96 10.02 20.46
C GLN A 4 -2.75 11.05 19.63
N ALA A 5 -2.25 11.38 18.44
CA ALA A 5 -2.93 12.33 17.57
C ALA A 5 -4.32 11.79 17.24
N ASP A 6 -5.34 12.60 17.46
CA ASP A 6 -6.71 12.23 17.13
C ASP A 6 -6.92 12.34 15.62
N ILE A 7 -6.92 11.20 14.94
CA ILE A 7 -7.08 11.12 13.48
C ILE A 7 -8.48 11.53 12.99
N THR A 8 -9.42 11.86 13.89
CA THR A 8 -10.73 12.42 13.52
C THR A 8 -10.73 13.96 13.53
N ASP A 9 -9.67 14.59 14.09
CA ASP A 9 -9.50 16.04 14.07
C ASP A 9 -9.14 16.51 12.65
N PRO A 10 -9.94 17.37 12.00
CA PRO A 10 -9.65 17.87 10.65
C PRO A 10 -8.28 18.55 10.52
N VAL A 11 -7.77 19.16 11.59
CA VAL A 11 -6.42 19.76 11.60
C VAL A 11 -5.36 18.67 11.51
N VAL A 12 -5.52 17.59 12.27
CA VAL A 12 -4.60 16.44 12.24
C VAL A 12 -4.62 15.76 10.87
N VAL A 13 -5.82 15.54 10.30
CA VAL A 13 -5.97 14.96 8.96
C VAL A 13 -5.27 15.83 7.91
N GLY A 14 -5.50 17.14 7.91
CA GLY A 14 -4.84 18.05 6.96
C GLY A 14 -3.30 18.06 7.09
N ILE A 15 -2.78 17.94 8.31
CA ILE A 15 -1.32 17.81 8.53
C ILE A 15 -0.81 16.48 7.94
N LEU A 16 -1.52 15.37 8.19
CA LEU A 16 -1.12 14.05 7.69
C LEU A 16 -1.12 13.99 6.16
N GLU A 17 -2.13 14.57 5.50
CA GLU A 17 -2.18 14.62 4.03
C GLU A 17 -1.03 15.44 3.44
N ALA A 18 -0.78 16.65 3.94
CA ALA A 18 0.32 17.50 3.48
C ALA A 18 1.70 16.85 3.78
N ALA A 19 1.83 16.20 4.93
CA ALA A 19 3.05 15.50 5.32
C ALA A 19 3.25 14.23 4.46
N THR A 20 2.19 13.52 4.10
CA THR A 20 2.25 12.36 3.19
C THR A 20 2.87 12.75 1.86
N ALA A 21 2.39 13.83 1.23
CA ALA A 21 2.93 14.32 -0.04
C ALA A 21 4.42 14.73 0.08
N GLU A 22 4.78 15.44 1.13
CA GLU A 22 6.15 15.89 1.38
C GLU A 22 7.11 14.73 1.63
N PHE A 23 6.74 13.78 2.51
CA PHE A 23 7.58 12.63 2.81
C PHE A 23 7.66 11.64 1.63
N ALA A 24 6.59 11.46 0.87
CA ALA A 24 6.60 10.63 -0.33
C ALA A 24 7.51 11.21 -1.44
N GLN A 25 7.71 12.51 -1.45
CA GLN A 25 8.57 13.16 -2.44
C GLN A 25 10.04 13.21 -2.00
N TYR A 26 10.32 13.47 -0.73
CA TYR A 26 11.67 13.80 -0.27
C TYR A 26 12.24 12.82 0.76
N GLY A 27 11.47 11.82 1.19
CA GLY A 27 11.81 10.96 2.33
C GLY A 27 11.89 11.70 3.65
N LEU A 28 12.14 11.00 4.74
CA LEU A 28 12.27 11.61 6.06
C LEU A 28 13.45 12.62 6.11
N GLY A 29 14.60 12.27 5.53
CA GLY A 29 15.80 13.12 5.56
C GLY A 29 15.63 14.43 4.79
N GLY A 30 15.01 14.40 3.61
CA GLY A 30 14.85 15.56 2.71
C GLY A 30 13.61 16.41 2.98
N ALA A 31 12.63 15.91 3.70
CA ALA A 31 11.40 16.61 4.01
C ALA A 31 11.61 17.79 4.98
N ARG A 32 10.82 18.86 4.82
CA ARG A 32 10.90 20.07 5.64
C ARG A 32 9.54 20.43 6.22
N LEU A 33 9.47 20.65 7.54
CA LEU A 33 8.23 21.03 8.22
C LEU A 33 7.64 22.34 7.68
N GLU A 34 8.50 23.26 7.25
CA GLU A 34 8.07 24.54 6.68
C GLU A 34 7.24 24.35 5.40
N ARG A 35 7.61 23.38 4.53
CA ARG A 35 6.84 23.05 3.33
C ARG A 35 5.50 22.34 3.67
N ILE A 36 5.50 21.50 4.69
CA ILE A 36 4.25 20.87 5.18
C ILE A 36 3.30 21.95 5.68
N ILE A 37 3.78 22.85 6.52
CA ILE A 37 2.97 23.92 7.12
C ILE A 37 2.43 24.89 6.08
N ALA A 38 3.24 25.24 5.06
CA ALA A 38 2.81 26.13 3.98
C ALA A 38 1.59 25.58 3.19
N ASN A 39 1.37 24.26 3.22
CA ASN A 39 0.23 23.61 2.56
C ASN A 39 -0.91 23.26 3.53
N THR A 40 -0.89 23.80 4.75
CA THR A 40 -1.90 23.57 5.77
C THR A 40 -2.28 24.88 6.48
N HIS A 41 -3.42 24.93 7.13
CA HIS A 41 -3.83 26.04 7.99
C HIS A 41 -3.33 25.86 9.44
N THR A 42 -2.08 25.41 9.62
CA THR A 42 -1.52 25.11 10.93
C THR A 42 -0.18 25.80 11.18
N SER A 43 0.39 25.62 12.36
CA SER A 43 1.69 26.16 12.75
C SER A 43 2.66 25.04 13.14
N LYS A 44 3.96 25.34 13.11
CA LYS A 44 5.01 24.43 13.58
C LYS A 44 4.79 23.98 15.01
N ARG A 45 4.26 24.84 15.86
CA ARG A 45 3.89 24.53 17.25
C ARG A 45 2.81 23.44 17.31
N MET A 46 1.79 23.51 16.44
CA MET A 46 0.71 22.52 16.39
C MET A 46 1.21 21.17 15.88
N VAL A 47 2.10 21.15 14.89
CA VAL A 47 2.73 19.89 14.44
C VAL A 47 3.48 19.23 15.59
N TYR A 48 4.30 19.96 16.33
CA TYR A 48 5.01 19.42 17.49
C TYR A 48 4.08 19.02 18.64
N TYR A 49 2.98 19.75 18.83
CA TYR A 49 1.96 19.42 19.84
C TYR A 49 1.32 18.05 19.58
N HIS A 50 0.93 17.76 18.30
CA HIS A 50 0.26 16.52 17.95
C HIS A 50 1.22 15.35 17.78
N PHE A 51 2.39 15.57 17.20
CA PHE A 51 3.28 14.49 16.75
C PHE A 51 4.62 14.43 17.50
N GLY A 52 4.96 15.45 18.27
CA GLY A 52 6.17 15.52 19.10
C GLY A 52 7.45 15.86 18.34
N SER A 53 7.69 15.24 17.20
CA SER A 53 8.87 15.45 16.36
C SER A 53 8.54 15.23 14.88
N LYS A 54 9.50 15.51 13.99
CA LYS A 54 9.39 15.21 12.56
C LYS A 54 9.31 13.68 12.33
N GLU A 55 10.07 12.91 13.09
CA GLU A 55 10.03 11.45 13.08
C GLU A 55 8.69 10.92 13.59
N GLY A 56 8.13 11.56 14.63
CA GLY A 56 6.79 11.23 15.14
C GLY A 56 5.69 11.52 14.11
N LEU A 57 5.81 12.62 13.36
CA LEU A 57 4.91 12.92 12.24
C LEU A 57 5.08 11.88 11.11
N TYR A 58 6.31 11.50 10.78
CA TYR A 58 6.60 10.49 9.78
C TYR A 58 6.01 9.13 10.15
N GLN A 59 6.16 8.72 11.42
CA GLN A 59 5.55 7.51 11.95
C GLN A 59 4.02 7.53 11.80
N ALA A 60 3.39 8.66 12.16
CA ALA A 60 1.94 8.82 12.03
C ALA A 60 1.48 8.80 10.56
N VAL A 61 2.27 9.35 9.63
CA VAL A 61 2.01 9.27 8.19
C VAL A 61 2.08 7.82 7.71
N LEU A 62 3.09 7.06 8.09
CA LEU A 62 3.17 5.64 7.73
C LEU A 62 1.95 4.87 8.24
N GLU A 63 1.58 5.04 9.50
CA GLU A 63 0.41 4.39 10.10
C GLU A 63 -0.89 4.77 9.37
N HIS A 64 -1.04 6.05 9.01
CA HIS A 64 -2.19 6.57 8.28
C HIS A 64 -2.32 5.93 6.89
N VAL A 65 -1.24 5.93 6.09
CA VAL A 65 -1.29 5.37 4.73
C VAL A 65 -1.44 3.85 4.72
N PHE A 66 -0.89 3.14 5.71
CA PHE A 66 -1.12 1.71 5.88
C PHE A 66 -2.58 1.41 6.25
N ALA A 67 -3.17 2.18 7.17
CA ALA A 67 -4.56 2.02 7.56
C ALA A 67 -5.49 2.26 6.36
N ASP A 68 -5.26 3.32 5.59
CA ASP A 68 -6.04 3.65 4.40
C ASP A 68 -5.92 2.56 3.31
N ALA A 69 -4.71 2.05 3.05
CA ALA A 69 -4.48 0.97 2.10
C ALA A 69 -5.21 -0.33 2.49
N ARG A 70 -5.39 -0.60 3.80
CA ARG A 70 -6.04 -1.80 4.35
C ARG A 70 -7.52 -1.63 4.62
N PHE A 71 -8.05 -0.39 4.65
CA PHE A 71 -9.47 -0.12 4.90
C PHE A 71 -10.39 -0.83 3.90
N ARG A 72 -9.96 -0.92 2.64
CA ARG A 72 -10.73 -1.60 1.58
C ARG A 72 -10.83 -3.11 1.79
N GLU A 73 -9.91 -3.71 2.54
CA GLU A 73 -9.93 -5.13 2.87
C GLU A 73 -11.04 -5.49 3.87
N ASP A 74 -11.49 -4.54 4.71
CA ASP A 74 -12.52 -4.76 5.73
C ASP A 74 -13.92 -4.97 5.16
N SER A 75 -14.17 -4.52 3.95
CA SER A 75 -15.46 -4.70 3.24
C SER A 75 -15.57 -6.05 2.54
N PHE A 76 -14.54 -6.92 2.66
CA PHE A 76 -14.53 -8.22 1.99
C PHE A 76 -15.34 -9.28 2.71
N ASP A 77 -16.38 -9.75 2.07
CA ASP A 77 -16.92 -11.08 2.40
C ASP A 77 -16.06 -12.15 1.71
N LEU A 78 -15.14 -12.72 2.48
CA LEU A 78 -14.24 -13.78 2.02
C LEU A 78 -14.96 -15.08 1.65
N ASN A 79 -16.23 -15.23 2.04
CA ASN A 79 -17.03 -16.42 1.81
C ASN A 79 -17.91 -16.29 0.56
N LEU A 80 -18.03 -15.08 0.00
CA LEU A 80 -18.85 -14.86 -1.18
C LEU A 80 -18.16 -15.40 -2.45
N GLY A 81 -18.86 -16.29 -3.16
CA GLY A 81 -18.36 -16.90 -4.40
C GLY A 81 -17.33 -18.02 -4.16
N THR A 82 -16.55 -18.36 -5.19
CA THR A 82 -15.48 -19.35 -5.12
C THR A 82 -14.21 -18.80 -4.51
N ALA A 83 -13.31 -19.67 -4.02
CA ALA A 83 -11.99 -19.25 -3.53
C ALA A 83 -11.20 -18.48 -4.60
N LYS A 84 -11.30 -18.86 -5.88
CA LYS A 84 -10.72 -18.15 -7.01
C LYS A 84 -11.23 -16.71 -7.08
N GLN A 85 -12.56 -16.51 -7.02
CA GLN A 85 -13.16 -15.16 -7.08
C GLN A 85 -12.75 -14.30 -5.89
N ALA A 86 -12.64 -14.88 -4.69
CA ALA A 86 -12.15 -14.20 -3.51
C ALA A 86 -10.69 -13.76 -3.69
N LEU A 87 -9.81 -14.63 -4.24
CA LEU A 87 -8.43 -14.31 -4.55
C LEU A 87 -8.34 -13.17 -5.57
N GLU A 88 -9.07 -13.25 -6.67
CA GLU A 88 -9.09 -12.21 -7.70
C GLU A 88 -9.49 -10.84 -7.13
N LYS A 89 -10.53 -10.80 -6.29
CA LYS A 89 -10.95 -9.57 -5.59
C LYS A 89 -9.85 -9.04 -4.65
N PHE A 90 -9.21 -9.92 -3.88
CA PHE A 90 -8.11 -9.53 -3.01
C PHE A 90 -6.96 -8.89 -3.81
N VAL A 91 -6.54 -9.52 -4.91
CA VAL A 91 -5.48 -9.00 -5.79
C VAL A 91 -5.86 -7.63 -6.38
N ILE A 92 -7.11 -7.47 -6.85
CA ILE A 92 -7.63 -6.20 -7.37
C ILE A 92 -7.51 -5.11 -6.31
N ASN A 93 -7.91 -5.38 -5.08
CA ASN A 93 -7.83 -4.39 -3.99
C ASN A 93 -6.40 -4.00 -3.64
N VAL A 94 -5.50 -4.97 -3.55
CA VAL A 94 -4.09 -4.66 -3.31
C VAL A 94 -3.51 -3.83 -4.45
N PHE A 95 -3.86 -4.15 -5.70
CA PHE A 95 -3.44 -3.36 -6.86
C PHE A 95 -3.97 -1.92 -6.79
N ASP A 96 -5.26 -1.75 -6.49
CA ASP A 96 -5.92 -0.44 -6.41
C ASP A 96 -5.38 0.39 -5.25
N ALA A 97 -5.07 -0.24 -4.10
CA ALA A 97 -4.44 0.44 -2.97
C ALA A 97 -3.11 1.11 -3.37
N PHE A 98 -2.28 0.45 -4.18
CA PHE A 98 -1.04 1.05 -4.69
C PHE A 98 -1.28 2.05 -5.83
N SER A 99 -2.21 1.76 -6.75
CA SER A 99 -2.45 2.60 -7.93
C SER A 99 -3.12 3.93 -7.59
N ASP A 100 -4.09 3.91 -6.66
CA ASP A 100 -4.83 5.10 -6.24
C ASP A 100 -4.01 5.99 -5.29
N ARG A 101 -3.06 5.39 -4.57
CA ARG A 101 -2.18 6.08 -3.61
C ARG A 101 -0.70 5.82 -3.93
N PRO A 102 -0.16 6.40 -5.01
CA PRO A 102 1.24 6.19 -5.39
C PRO A 102 2.23 6.65 -4.31
N ASP A 103 1.81 7.56 -3.42
CA ASP A 103 2.61 8.00 -2.28
C ASP A 103 2.87 6.87 -1.29
N PHE A 104 1.93 5.93 -1.13
CA PHE A 104 2.14 4.72 -0.33
C PHE A 104 3.33 3.90 -0.85
N ALA A 105 3.38 3.63 -2.17
CA ALA A 105 4.51 2.91 -2.75
C ALA A 105 5.85 3.66 -2.59
N ARG A 106 5.85 4.99 -2.69
CA ARG A 106 7.05 5.82 -2.49
C ARG A 106 7.54 5.77 -1.06
N LEU A 107 6.64 5.91 -0.08
CA LEU A 107 6.98 5.81 1.35
C LEU A 107 7.54 4.43 1.69
N LEU A 108 6.94 3.33 1.17
CA LEU A 108 7.51 1.99 1.31
C LEU A 108 8.90 1.87 0.72
N THR A 109 9.15 2.52 -0.44
CA THR A 109 10.49 2.53 -1.04
C THR A 109 11.51 3.18 -0.11
N PHE A 110 11.18 4.35 0.47
CA PHE A 110 12.05 5.02 1.44
C PHE A 110 12.30 4.21 2.69
N GLU A 111 11.26 3.58 3.24
CA GLU A 111 11.39 2.70 4.41
C GLU A 111 12.27 1.48 4.12
N ASN A 112 12.08 0.81 2.99
CA ASN A 112 12.91 -0.33 2.60
C ASN A 112 14.40 0.06 2.45
N LEU A 113 14.69 1.22 1.88
CA LEU A 113 16.05 1.75 1.78
C LEU A 113 16.66 2.08 3.15
N SER A 114 15.82 2.44 4.13
CA SER A 114 16.21 2.78 5.50
C SER A 114 16.18 1.58 6.45
N GLY A 115 16.01 0.36 5.95
CA GLY A 115 15.90 -0.84 6.76
C GLY A 115 14.58 -0.99 7.50
N ALA A 116 13.52 -0.30 7.06
CA ALA A 116 12.16 -0.36 7.61
C ALA A 116 12.06 0.01 9.10
N LEU A 117 12.90 0.91 9.59
CA LEU A 117 13.04 1.24 11.01
C LEU A 117 11.73 1.73 11.65
N HIS A 118 10.94 2.54 10.92
CA HIS A 118 9.69 3.09 11.44
C HIS A 118 8.53 2.09 11.29
N ILE A 119 8.56 1.23 10.27
CA ILE A 119 7.60 0.13 10.12
C ILE A 119 7.76 -0.88 11.25
N GLN A 120 9.01 -1.28 11.57
CA GLN A 120 9.29 -2.24 12.65
C GLN A 120 8.80 -1.76 14.01
N GLY A 121 8.81 -0.45 14.26
CA GLY A 121 8.38 0.15 15.53
C GLY A 121 6.87 0.28 15.70
N SER A 122 6.05 -0.04 14.68
CA SER A 122 4.60 0.16 14.71
C SER A 122 3.82 -1.13 14.95
N GLU A 123 3.21 -1.24 16.13
CA GLU A 123 2.25 -2.32 16.40
C GLU A 123 1.03 -2.26 15.48
N LEU A 124 0.58 -1.05 15.11
CA LEU A 124 -0.56 -0.87 14.21
C LEU A 124 -0.27 -1.45 12.84
N ILE A 125 0.87 -1.10 12.23
CA ILE A 125 1.28 -1.62 10.93
C ILE A 125 1.45 -3.15 10.99
N SER A 126 2.06 -3.67 12.06
CA SER A 126 2.20 -5.11 12.27
C SER A 126 0.83 -5.82 12.28
N LYS A 127 -0.14 -5.30 13.05
CA LYS A 127 -1.51 -5.84 13.12
C LYS A 127 -2.22 -5.80 11.77
N LEU A 128 -2.08 -4.69 11.03
CA LEU A 128 -2.67 -4.54 9.70
C LEU A 128 -2.10 -5.56 8.70
N ASN A 129 -0.78 -5.75 8.70
CA ASN A 129 -0.13 -6.73 7.82
C ASN A 129 -0.51 -8.17 8.17
N GLN A 130 -0.56 -8.52 9.47
CA GLN A 130 -1.01 -9.85 9.91
C GLN A 130 -2.45 -10.13 9.49
N ARG A 131 -3.34 -9.13 9.60
CA ARG A 131 -4.72 -9.26 9.15
C ARG A 131 -4.81 -9.49 7.64
N SER A 132 -4.07 -8.73 6.84
CA SER A 132 -4.02 -8.91 5.39
C SER A 132 -3.52 -10.31 5.00
N LEU A 133 -2.50 -10.83 5.69
CA LEU A 133 -2.03 -12.20 5.50
C LEU A 133 -3.12 -13.22 5.86
N SER A 134 -3.86 -13.01 6.96
CA SER A 134 -4.93 -13.94 7.37
C SER A 134 -6.05 -14.06 6.35
N TYR A 135 -6.31 -13.01 5.55
CA TYR A 135 -7.26 -13.11 4.43
C TYR A 135 -6.77 -14.06 3.36
N VAL A 136 -5.48 -13.99 3.00
CA VAL A 136 -4.89 -14.92 2.02
C VAL A 136 -4.86 -16.35 2.56
N GLU A 137 -4.55 -16.54 3.85
CA GLU A 137 -4.63 -17.84 4.52
C GLU A 137 -6.03 -18.45 4.42
N HIS A 138 -7.07 -17.66 4.71
CA HIS A 138 -8.44 -18.11 4.63
C HIS A 138 -8.84 -18.49 3.20
N ILE A 139 -8.53 -17.65 2.22
CA ILE A 139 -8.82 -17.90 0.79
C ILE A 139 -8.12 -19.17 0.32
N LEU A 140 -6.83 -19.31 0.62
CA LEU A 140 -6.02 -20.46 0.21
C LEU A 140 -6.52 -21.74 0.83
N LYS A 141 -6.77 -21.75 2.14
CA LYS A 141 -7.31 -22.93 2.86
C LYS A 141 -8.66 -23.37 2.28
N ARG A 142 -9.55 -22.42 1.99
CA ARG A 142 -10.83 -22.72 1.36
C ARG A 142 -10.66 -23.31 -0.04
N GLY A 143 -9.80 -22.74 -0.87
CA GLY A 143 -9.53 -23.24 -2.22
C GLY A 143 -8.87 -24.62 -2.23
N GLN A 144 -8.05 -24.93 -1.24
CA GLN A 144 -7.47 -26.25 -1.04
C GLN A 144 -8.55 -27.27 -0.63
N GLN A 145 -9.49 -26.88 0.23
CA GLN A 145 -10.64 -27.73 0.60
C GLN A 145 -11.61 -27.95 -0.56
N GLU A 146 -11.82 -26.94 -1.40
CA GLU A 146 -12.62 -27.03 -2.63
C GLU A 146 -11.91 -27.86 -3.74
N GLY A 147 -10.64 -28.24 -3.56
CA GLY A 147 -9.84 -28.92 -4.59
C GLY A 147 -9.50 -28.02 -5.79
N SER A 148 -9.61 -26.69 -5.64
CA SER A 148 -9.36 -25.72 -6.71
C SER A 148 -7.99 -25.08 -6.64
N MET A 149 -7.32 -25.13 -5.48
CA MET A 149 -6.00 -24.53 -5.26
C MET A 149 -4.96 -25.60 -4.88
N ARG A 150 -3.73 -25.34 -5.22
CA ARG A 150 -2.56 -26.17 -4.97
C ARG A 150 -2.35 -26.37 -3.47
N LEU A 151 -1.95 -27.60 -3.07
CA LEU A 151 -1.65 -27.96 -1.68
C LEU A 151 -0.21 -27.65 -1.26
N ASP A 152 0.69 -27.42 -2.22
CA ASP A 152 2.13 -27.27 -2.02
C ASP A 152 2.59 -25.80 -1.85
N ILE A 153 1.65 -24.85 -1.81
CA ILE A 153 1.94 -23.45 -1.56
C ILE A 153 1.49 -23.01 -0.17
N VAL A 154 2.20 -22.05 0.41
CA VAL A 154 1.86 -21.43 1.69
C VAL A 154 1.39 -20.00 1.51
N ALA A 155 0.54 -19.54 2.42
CA ALA A 155 -0.12 -18.25 2.29
C ALA A 155 0.84 -17.06 2.24
N ILE A 156 1.96 -17.12 2.97
CA ILE A 156 2.94 -16.03 2.96
C ILE A 156 3.59 -15.86 1.58
N ASP A 157 3.89 -16.94 0.87
CA ASP A 157 4.48 -16.88 -0.46
C ASP A 157 3.48 -16.30 -1.46
N LEU A 158 2.22 -16.75 -1.40
CA LEU A 158 1.14 -16.18 -2.22
C LEU A 158 0.96 -14.69 -1.93
N TYR A 159 0.91 -14.29 -0.66
CA TYR A 159 0.80 -12.89 -0.23
C TYR A 159 1.95 -12.04 -0.75
N MET A 160 3.20 -12.49 -0.58
CA MET A 160 4.39 -11.77 -1.04
C MET A 160 4.43 -11.64 -2.57
N ASN A 161 4.01 -12.67 -3.31
CA ASN A 161 3.89 -12.60 -4.76
C ASN A 161 2.85 -11.55 -5.19
N ILE A 162 1.66 -11.52 -4.55
CA ILE A 162 0.61 -10.55 -4.85
C ILE A 162 1.10 -9.13 -4.57
N VAL A 163 1.57 -8.87 -3.36
CA VAL A 163 2.03 -7.53 -2.94
C VAL A 163 3.23 -7.09 -3.78
N GLY A 164 4.19 -7.98 -4.02
CA GLY A 164 5.37 -7.71 -4.84
C GLY A 164 5.02 -7.30 -6.27
N LEU A 165 4.13 -8.04 -6.93
CA LEU A 165 3.67 -7.71 -8.28
C LEU A 165 2.92 -6.37 -8.31
N CYS A 166 2.02 -6.10 -7.36
CA CYS A 166 1.27 -4.86 -7.30
C CYS A 166 2.18 -3.65 -7.00
N TYR A 167 3.04 -3.77 -5.98
CA TYR A 167 3.99 -2.72 -5.60
C TYR A 167 4.94 -2.39 -6.75
N TYR A 168 5.55 -3.40 -7.38
CA TYR A 168 6.53 -3.21 -8.44
C TYR A 168 5.97 -2.42 -9.63
N GLN A 169 4.72 -2.65 -10.02
CA GLN A 169 4.06 -1.94 -11.11
C GLN A 169 3.95 -0.44 -10.86
N VAL A 170 3.75 -0.03 -9.61
CA VAL A 170 3.58 1.38 -9.23
C VAL A 170 4.93 2.03 -8.91
N ALA A 171 5.75 1.39 -8.09
CA ALA A 171 7.04 1.92 -7.65
C ALA A 171 8.01 2.19 -8.83
N ASN A 172 7.98 1.33 -9.85
CA ASN A 172 8.91 1.41 -11.00
C ASN A 172 8.33 2.10 -12.24
N ARG A 173 7.09 2.59 -12.18
CA ARG A 173 6.41 3.20 -13.33
C ARG A 173 7.21 4.35 -13.95
N ALA A 174 7.71 5.26 -13.14
CA ALA A 174 8.49 6.40 -13.62
C ALA A 174 9.77 5.96 -14.33
N GLY A 175 10.46 4.94 -13.80
CA GLY A 175 11.65 4.36 -14.40
C GLY A 175 11.38 3.72 -15.77
N TYR A 176 10.26 3.04 -15.92
CA TYR A 176 9.87 2.46 -17.21
C TYR A 176 9.59 3.52 -18.26
N VAL A 177 8.86 4.58 -17.89
CA VAL A 177 8.57 5.70 -18.82
C VAL A 177 9.87 6.41 -19.21
N ALA A 178 10.72 6.74 -18.24
CA ALA A 178 12.01 7.40 -18.47
C ALA A 178 13.01 6.51 -19.20
N GLY A 179 12.99 5.19 -18.97
CA GLY A 179 13.85 4.20 -19.60
C GLY A 179 13.53 3.91 -21.08
N GLY A 180 12.59 4.62 -21.68
CA GLY A 180 12.33 4.60 -23.12
C GLY A 180 11.70 3.30 -23.63
N PHE A 181 10.94 2.60 -22.82
CA PHE A 181 10.12 1.49 -23.32
C PHE A 181 9.14 2.01 -24.36
N LYS A 182 9.41 1.77 -25.66
CA LYS A 182 8.63 2.30 -26.80
C LYS A 182 7.13 2.07 -26.68
N ALA A 183 6.71 0.95 -26.07
CA ALA A 183 5.31 0.65 -25.82
C ALA A 183 4.63 1.64 -24.87
N LEU A 184 5.41 2.30 -23.97
CA LEU A 184 4.93 3.26 -22.98
C LEU A 184 5.06 4.72 -23.44
N SER A 185 5.83 4.96 -24.54
CA SER A 185 6.07 6.29 -25.12
C SER A 185 5.34 6.51 -26.44
N ALA A 186 4.50 5.57 -26.89
CA ALA A 186 3.74 5.69 -28.11
C ALA A 186 2.75 6.87 -28.05
N LYS A 187 2.56 7.60 -29.17
CA LYS A 187 1.64 8.77 -29.26
C LYS A 187 0.21 8.48 -28.77
N ASN A 188 -0.23 7.21 -28.82
CA ASN A 188 -1.55 6.77 -28.36
C ASN A 188 -1.50 6.03 -27.03
N PHE A 189 -0.45 6.22 -26.22
CA PHE A 189 -0.34 5.59 -24.91
C PHE A 189 -1.37 6.21 -23.95
N SER A 190 -2.31 5.39 -23.52
CA SER A 190 -3.26 5.74 -22.45
C SER A 190 -2.80 5.11 -21.14
N VAL A 191 -2.56 5.94 -20.16
CA VAL A 191 -2.18 5.53 -18.79
C VAL A 191 -3.24 4.59 -18.22
N ASP A 192 -4.52 4.90 -18.40
CA ASP A 192 -5.63 4.11 -17.86
C ASP A 192 -5.72 2.72 -18.51
N LYS A 193 -5.58 2.65 -19.84
CA LYS A 193 -5.53 1.36 -20.55
C LYS A 193 -4.35 0.51 -20.07
N PHE A 194 -3.19 1.14 -19.89
CA PHE A 194 -2.01 0.44 -19.40
C PHE A 194 -2.22 -0.08 -17.98
N GLN A 195 -2.79 0.72 -17.07
CA GLN A 195 -3.08 0.29 -15.71
C GLN A 195 -4.09 -0.86 -15.68
N MET A 196 -5.15 -0.80 -16.50
CA MET A 196 -6.11 -1.91 -16.61
C MET A 196 -5.47 -3.20 -17.11
N GLN A 197 -4.61 -3.11 -18.12
CA GLN A 197 -3.87 -4.28 -18.62
C GLN A 197 -2.93 -4.86 -17.56
N ARG A 198 -2.25 -4.01 -16.79
CA ARG A 198 -1.37 -4.45 -15.68
C ARG A 198 -2.17 -5.10 -14.56
N LYS A 199 -3.27 -4.49 -14.14
CA LYS A 199 -4.17 -5.08 -13.14
C LYS A 199 -4.60 -6.49 -13.55
N ARG A 200 -5.09 -6.64 -14.79
CA ARG A 200 -5.48 -7.93 -15.33
C ARG A 200 -4.32 -8.94 -15.31
N ALA A 201 -3.13 -8.54 -15.77
CA ALA A 201 -1.96 -9.41 -15.80
C ALA A 201 -1.53 -9.87 -14.38
N VAL A 202 -1.61 -8.99 -13.38
CA VAL A 202 -1.30 -9.33 -11.98
C VAL A 202 -2.32 -10.32 -11.43
N VAL A 203 -3.62 -10.09 -11.68
CA VAL A 203 -4.71 -11.01 -11.27
C VAL A 203 -4.51 -12.40 -11.89
N GLU A 204 -4.29 -12.46 -13.21
CA GLU A 204 -4.05 -13.73 -13.91
C GLU A 204 -2.80 -14.45 -13.39
N THR A 205 -1.72 -13.73 -13.10
CA THR A 205 -0.47 -14.31 -12.59
C THR A 205 -0.67 -14.91 -11.20
N ALA A 206 -1.31 -14.16 -10.30
CA ALA A 206 -1.60 -14.63 -8.94
C ALA A 206 -2.54 -15.85 -8.96
N ALA A 207 -3.58 -15.82 -9.81
CA ALA A 207 -4.50 -16.94 -9.96
C ALA A 207 -3.77 -18.18 -10.50
N ARG A 208 -2.96 -18.06 -11.55
CA ARG A 208 -2.17 -19.18 -12.11
C ARG A 208 -1.18 -19.78 -11.10
N TYR A 209 -0.59 -18.95 -10.24
CA TYR A 209 0.30 -19.42 -9.19
C TYR A 209 -0.45 -20.26 -8.15
N ALA A 210 -1.66 -19.86 -7.78
CA ALA A 210 -2.44 -20.49 -6.71
C ALA A 210 -3.27 -21.69 -7.15
N MET A 211 -3.75 -21.70 -8.42
CA MET A 211 -4.69 -22.70 -8.93
C MET A 211 -3.99 -24.00 -9.31
N LEU A 212 -4.74 -25.11 -9.21
CA LEU A 212 -4.39 -26.37 -9.87
C LEU A 212 -4.50 -26.18 -11.40
N ILE A 213 -3.49 -26.63 -12.14
CA ILE A 213 -3.44 -26.61 -13.62
C ILE A 213 -4.22 -27.81 -14.14
#